data_713e9e7c3ed70d71a2393ef3e809d3ce
#
_entry.id   713e9e7c3ed70d71a2393ef3e809d3ce
#
_cell.length_a   1.000
_cell.length_b   1.000
_cell.length_c   1.000
_cell.angle_alpha   90.00
_cell.angle_beta   90.00
_cell.angle_gamma   90.00
#
_symmetry.space_group_name_H-M   'P 1'
#
loop_
_entity.id
_entity.type
_entity.pdbx_description
1 polymer ?
#
loop_
_entity_poly.entity_id
_entity_poly.type
_entity_poly.pdbx_seq_one_letter_code
_entity_poly.pdbx_strand_id
1 'polypeptide(L)'
;MLPFEQAANPVIAQDPKLINFRYFFTRKLFFVKESSAIVLLPGGFGTLDEGFETLTLIQTGKTHPVPIIMLDVEGGSYWEGWEGVVEKQLLEGGFISEEDRSLYLITRDLDQVCREIETFYRRFHSLRYVERRRTLVLRLKKGISEDAVTMLNREFEDILTEGQIRKCHAFPEEEDEPELRDLPRLALAFDQVHNGRLRQLIDAVNRSH
;
A
#
# COMPACT_ATOMS: atom_id res chain seq x y z
N MET A 1 13.94 -16.76 9.25
CA MET A 1 14.36 -18.05 8.63
C MET A 1 13.54 -19.16 9.27
N LEU A 2 13.15 -20.17 8.53
CA LEU A 2 12.42 -21.32 9.06
C LEU A 2 13.42 -22.47 9.30
N PRO A 3 13.15 -23.38 10.26
CA PRO A 3 14.11 -24.43 10.64
C PRO A 3 14.45 -25.42 9.52
N PHE A 4 13.64 -25.48 8.46
CA PHE A 4 13.79 -26.38 7.30
C PHE A 4 14.15 -25.64 6.01
N GLU A 5 14.39 -24.33 6.09
CA GLU A 5 14.84 -23.51 4.95
C GLU A 5 16.36 -23.56 4.79
N GLN A 6 16.81 -23.13 3.61
CA GLN A 6 18.22 -22.94 3.32
C GLN A 6 18.87 -22.01 4.37
N ALA A 7 20.16 -22.18 4.59
CA ALA A 7 20.93 -21.32 5.48
C ALA A 7 20.73 -19.82 5.14
N ALA A 8 20.76 -18.99 6.16
CA ALA A 8 20.67 -17.53 5.96
C ALA A 8 21.78 -17.07 5.00
N ASN A 9 21.46 -16.03 4.21
CA ASN A 9 22.45 -15.40 3.36
C ASN A 9 23.71 -15.05 4.19
N PRO A 10 24.93 -15.39 3.70
CA PRO A 10 26.17 -15.14 4.45
C PRO A 10 26.33 -13.70 4.95
N VAL A 11 25.77 -12.71 4.22
CA VAL A 11 25.81 -11.29 4.61
C VAL A 11 25.06 -11.02 5.92
N ILE A 12 23.98 -11.75 6.19
CA ILE A 12 23.10 -11.53 7.36
C ILE A 12 23.17 -12.65 8.38
N ALA A 13 23.90 -13.73 8.12
CA ALA A 13 23.91 -14.94 8.96
C ALA A 13 24.34 -14.68 10.42
N GLN A 14 25.12 -13.63 10.66
CA GLN A 14 25.60 -13.24 11.99
C GLN A 14 25.04 -11.89 12.47
N ASP A 15 24.11 -11.29 11.72
CA ASP A 15 23.51 -10.02 12.08
C ASP A 15 22.57 -10.22 13.30
N PRO A 16 22.72 -9.45 14.40
CA PRO A 16 21.85 -9.51 15.55
C PRO A 16 20.39 -9.19 15.24
N LYS A 17 20.10 -8.57 14.10
CA LYS A 17 18.73 -8.29 13.60
C LYS A 17 18.10 -9.46 12.87
N LEU A 18 18.84 -10.58 12.65
CA LEU A 18 18.30 -11.77 12.02
C LEU A 18 17.24 -12.41 12.92
N ILE A 19 15.99 -12.37 12.50
CA ILE A 19 14.88 -12.97 13.21
C ILE A 19 14.60 -14.37 12.64
N ASN A 20 14.52 -15.36 13.53
CA ASN A 20 14.12 -16.73 13.19
C ASN A 20 12.65 -16.93 13.55
N PHE A 21 11.83 -17.28 12.56
CA PHE A 21 10.43 -17.59 12.76
C PHE A 21 10.22 -19.10 12.88
N ARG A 22 9.38 -19.52 13.81
CA ARG A 22 8.99 -20.92 13.97
C ARG A 22 8.01 -21.36 12.88
N TYR A 23 7.13 -20.45 12.43
CA TYR A 23 6.08 -20.75 11.49
C TYR A 23 6.18 -19.88 10.24
N PHE A 24 5.91 -20.46 9.08
CA PHE A 24 5.97 -19.77 7.78
C PHE A 24 5.01 -18.58 7.72
N PHE A 25 3.76 -18.76 8.15
CA PHE A 25 2.74 -17.69 8.12
C PHE A 25 3.11 -16.48 8.99
N THR A 26 3.79 -16.71 10.12
CA THR A 26 4.26 -15.60 10.97
C THR A 26 5.29 -14.75 10.24
N ARG A 27 6.23 -15.38 9.52
CA ARG A 27 7.22 -14.69 8.71
C ARG A 27 6.54 -13.81 7.63
N LYS A 28 5.57 -14.36 6.90
CA LYS A 28 4.83 -13.62 5.87
C LYS A 28 4.10 -12.41 6.44
N LEU A 29 3.39 -12.59 7.56
CA LEU A 29 2.68 -11.52 8.24
C LEU A 29 3.60 -10.36 8.61
N PHE A 30 4.75 -10.66 9.24
CA PHE A 30 5.71 -9.63 9.62
C PHE A 30 6.38 -8.99 8.42
N PHE A 31 6.66 -9.75 7.36
CA PHE A 31 7.22 -9.22 6.13
C PHE A 31 6.33 -8.11 5.54
N VAL A 32 5.03 -8.35 5.41
CA VAL A 32 4.10 -7.35 4.90
C VAL A 32 3.89 -6.20 5.88
N LYS A 33 3.70 -6.51 7.17
CA LYS A 33 3.38 -5.52 8.21
C LYS A 33 4.49 -4.50 8.44
N GLU A 34 5.75 -4.94 8.40
CA GLU A 34 6.91 -4.09 8.72
C GLU A 34 7.55 -3.47 7.46
N SER A 35 6.99 -3.73 6.26
CA SER A 35 7.50 -3.19 5.01
C SER A 35 6.78 -1.89 4.64
N SER A 36 7.56 -0.86 4.29
CA SER A 36 7.04 0.41 3.77
C SER A 36 6.90 0.41 2.23
N ALA A 37 7.48 -0.56 1.55
CA ALA A 37 7.35 -0.80 0.11
C ALA A 37 7.73 -2.25 -0.18
N ILE A 38 7.19 -2.83 -1.25
CA ILE A 38 7.51 -4.18 -1.69
C ILE A 38 7.93 -4.13 -3.15
N VAL A 39 9.14 -4.63 -3.42
CA VAL A 39 9.66 -4.74 -4.78
C VAL A 39 9.79 -6.23 -5.13
N LEU A 40 9.07 -6.67 -6.13
CA LEU A 40 9.06 -8.04 -6.63
C LEU A 40 9.92 -8.14 -7.88
N LEU A 41 10.87 -9.06 -7.86
CA LEU A 41 11.69 -9.42 -9.01
C LEU A 41 11.16 -10.70 -9.66
N PRO A 42 11.41 -10.96 -10.95
CA PRO A 42 11.07 -12.23 -11.59
C PRO A 42 11.52 -13.42 -10.75
N GLY A 43 10.61 -14.37 -10.50
CA GLY A 43 10.89 -15.49 -9.62
C GLY A 43 9.88 -16.64 -9.78
N GLY A 44 9.94 -17.61 -8.88
CA GLY A 44 9.06 -18.77 -8.89
C GLY A 44 7.77 -18.56 -8.11
N PHE A 45 7.13 -19.66 -7.72
CA PHE A 45 5.87 -19.66 -6.98
C PHE A 45 5.93 -18.85 -5.68
N GLY A 46 7.06 -18.85 -4.95
CA GLY A 46 7.19 -18.06 -3.73
C GLY A 46 7.11 -16.55 -3.97
N THR A 47 7.66 -16.05 -5.07
CA THR A 47 7.54 -14.62 -5.44
C THR A 47 6.10 -14.25 -5.78
N LEU A 48 5.41 -15.09 -6.55
CA LEU A 48 3.99 -14.88 -6.90
C LEU A 48 3.09 -15.00 -5.67
N ASP A 49 3.38 -15.93 -4.77
CA ASP A 49 2.67 -16.12 -3.51
C ASP A 49 2.75 -14.87 -2.62
N GLU A 50 3.95 -14.30 -2.40
CA GLU A 50 4.11 -13.05 -1.65
C GLU A 50 3.43 -11.85 -2.36
N GLY A 51 3.51 -11.80 -3.69
CA GLY A 51 2.86 -10.75 -4.49
C GLY A 51 1.34 -10.80 -4.37
N PHE A 52 0.73 -11.95 -4.63
CA PHE A 52 -0.73 -12.11 -4.54
C PHE A 52 -1.26 -11.96 -3.12
N GLU A 53 -0.53 -12.46 -2.12
CA GLU A 53 -0.92 -12.26 -0.72
C GLU A 53 -0.95 -10.77 -0.36
N THR A 54 0.10 -10.02 -0.71
CA THR A 54 0.15 -8.58 -0.43
C THR A 54 -0.96 -7.83 -1.14
N LEU A 55 -1.18 -8.09 -2.43
CA LEU A 55 -2.27 -7.50 -3.21
C LEU A 55 -3.63 -7.81 -2.58
N THR A 56 -3.87 -9.07 -2.20
CA THR A 56 -5.11 -9.49 -1.55
C THR A 56 -5.32 -8.79 -0.20
N LEU A 57 -4.29 -8.67 0.61
CA LEU A 57 -4.38 -8.02 1.92
C LEU A 57 -4.70 -6.53 1.79
N ILE A 58 -4.11 -5.82 0.80
CA ILE A 58 -4.42 -4.42 0.54
C ILE A 58 -5.83 -4.28 -0.07
N GLN A 59 -6.14 -5.05 -1.10
CA GLN A 59 -7.45 -5.03 -1.77
C GLN A 59 -8.60 -5.24 -0.79
N THR A 60 -8.43 -6.15 0.16
CA THR A 60 -9.46 -6.48 1.18
C THR A 60 -9.38 -5.59 2.44
N GLY A 61 -8.53 -4.58 2.47
CA GLY A 61 -8.37 -3.67 3.62
C GLY A 61 -7.85 -4.34 4.90
N LYS A 62 -7.14 -5.46 4.77
CA LYS A 62 -6.52 -6.18 5.90
C LYS A 62 -5.15 -5.62 6.25
N THR A 63 -4.51 -4.92 5.32
CA THR A 63 -3.33 -4.11 5.55
C THR A 63 -3.47 -2.75 4.86
N HIS A 64 -2.64 -1.81 5.25
CA HIS A 64 -2.64 -0.47 4.67
C HIS A 64 -1.97 -0.48 3.29
N PRO A 65 -2.40 0.39 2.34
CA PRO A 65 -1.71 0.54 1.07
C PRO A 65 -0.24 0.93 1.26
N VAL A 66 0.62 0.20 0.58
CA VAL A 66 2.05 0.52 0.41
C VAL A 66 2.40 0.38 -1.07
N PRO A 67 3.46 1.02 -1.57
CA PRO A 67 3.92 0.80 -2.93
C PRO A 67 4.27 -0.67 -3.17
N ILE A 68 3.67 -1.28 -4.19
CA ILE A 68 4.05 -2.60 -4.71
C ILE A 68 4.60 -2.38 -6.10
N ILE A 69 5.86 -2.73 -6.32
CA ILE A 69 6.52 -2.53 -7.60
C ILE A 69 7.03 -3.88 -8.13
N MET A 70 6.62 -4.21 -9.33
CA MET A 70 7.06 -5.39 -10.07
C MET A 70 8.16 -4.96 -11.04
N LEU A 71 9.40 -5.14 -10.62
CA LEU A 71 10.58 -4.72 -11.37
C LEU A 71 11.07 -5.88 -12.24
N ASP A 72 11.06 -5.69 -13.55
CA ASP A 72 11.66 -6.62 -14.50
C ASP A 72 13.10 -6.23 -14.86
N VAL A 73 13.84 -7.15 -15.45
CA VAL A 73 15.15 -6.84 -16.03
C VAL A 73 14.97 -6.07 -17.35
N GLU A 74 16.01 -5.38 -17.79
CA GLU A 74 16.01 -4.73 -19.09
C GLU A 74 15.72 -5.76 -20.21
N GLY A 75 14.74 -5.48 -21.06
CA GLY A 75 14.27 -6.40 -22.11
C GLY A 75 13.45 -7.60 -21.60
N GLY A 76 13.24 -7.72 -20.31
CA GLY A 76 12.41 -8.78 -19.71
C GLY A 76 10.92 -8.59 -20.01
N SER A 77 10.15 -9.68 -19.96
CA SER A 77 8.70 -9.70 -20.19
C SER A 77 7.95 -10.53 -19.15
N TYR A 78 8.61 -10.84 -18.03
CA TYR A 78 8.03 -11.69 -17.00
C TYR A 78 6.76 -11.06 -16.41
N TRP A 79 6.84 -9.80 -16.00
CA TRP A 79 5.70 -9.11 -15.38
C TRP A 79 4.65 -8.67 -16.42
N GLU A 80 5.02 -8.44 -17.68
CA GLU A 80 4.05 -8.25 -18.77
C GLU A 80 3.23 -9.53 -19.01
N GLY A 81 3.87 -10.70 -18.98
CA GLY A 81 3.18 -11.99 -19.08
C GLY A 81 2.22 -12.22 -17.92
N TRP A 82 2.62 -11.85 -16.70
CA TRP A 82 1.77 -11.89 -15.51
C TRP A 82 0.60 -10.91 -15.64
N GLU A 83 0.84 -9.66 -16.06
CA GLU A 83 -0.20 -8.64 -16.28
C GLU A 83 -1.25 -9.12 -17.30
N GLY A 84 -0.82 -9.78 -18.38
CA GLY A 84 -1.75 -10.36 -19.36
C GLY A 84 -2.66 -11.43 -18.74
N VAL A 85 -2.19 -12.19 -17.75
CA VAL A 85 -3.03 -13.14 -17.00
C VAL A 85 -4.00 -12.39 -16.07
N VAL A 86 -3.52 -11.37 -15.37
CA VAL A 86 -4.37 -10.54 -14.48
C VAL A 86 -5.50 -9.89 -15.29
N GLU A 87 -5.17 -9.25 -16.39
CA GLU A 87 -6.15 -8.59 -17.26
C GLU A 87 -7.18 -9.60 -17.79
N LYS A 88 -6.71 -10.66 -18.44
CA LYS A 88 -7.60 -11.61 -19.13
C LYS A 88 -8.39 -12.51 -18.20
N GLN A 89 -7.80 -12.95 -17.09
CA GLN A 89 -8.45 -13.94 -16.22
C GLN A 89 -9.12 -13.30 -15.01
N LEU A 90 -8.55 -12.24 -14.45
CA LEU A 90 -9.08 -11.65 -13.22
C LEU A 90 -9.97 -10.44 -13.51
N LEU A 91 -9.51 -9.50 -14.32
CA LEU A 91 -10.27 -8.27 -14.62
C LEU A 91 -11.47 -8.57 -15.55
N GLU A 92 -11.25 -9.16 -16.72
CA GLU A 92 -12.33 -9.53 -17.65
C GLU A 92 -13.28 -10.58 -17.03
N GLY A 93 -12.77 -11.43 -16.13
CA GLY A 93 -13.55 -12.39 -15.36
C GLY A 93 -14.37 -11.77 -14.22
N GLY A 94 -14.19 -10.48 -13.91
CA GLY A 94 -14.90 -9.76 -12.84
C GLY A 94 -14.46 -10.16 -11.42
N PHE A 95 -13.26 -10.75 -11.26
CA PHE A 95 -12.69 -11.12 -9.95
C PHE A 95 -11.95 -9.97 -9.27
N ILE A 96 -11.54 -8.97 -10.02
CA ILE A 96 -10.96 -7.71 -9.56
C ILE A 96 -11.58 -6.55 -10.31
N SER A 97 -11.45 -5.33 -9.78
CA SER A 97 -11.90 -4.10 -10.41
C SER A 97 -10.77 -3.43 -11.20
N GLU A 98 -11.11 -2.47 -12.09
CA GLU A 98 -10.10 -1.68 -12.81
C GLU A 98 -9.24 -0.87 -11.83
N GLU A 99 -9.83 -0.39 -10.73
CA GLU A 99 -9.13 0.37 -9.70
C GLU A 99 -8.10 -0.47 -8.93
N ASP A 100 -8.28 -1.79 -8.85
CA ASP A 100 -7.32 -2.69 -8.19
C ASP A 100 -5.97 -2.72 -8.92
N ARG A 101 -5.93 -2.38 -10.20
CA ARG A 101 -4.70 -2.23 -10.96
C ARG A 101 -3.83 -1.07 -10.48
N SER A 102 -4.41 -0.10 -9.77
CA SER A 102 -3.64 0.97 -9.14
C SER A 102 -2.81 0.52 -7.92
N LEU A 103 -3.04 -0.69 -7.42
CA LEU A 103 -2.32 -1.22 -6.25
C LEU A 103 -0.86 -1.55 -6.55
N TYR A 104 -0.47 -1.73 -7.81
CA TYR A 104 0.90 -2.08 -8.20
C TYR A 104 1.39 -1.28 -9.41
N LEU A 105 2.70 -1.22 -9.57
CA LEU A 105 3.39 -0.65 -10.72
C LEU A 105 4.29 -1.71 -11.34
N ILE A 106 4.23 -1.88 -12.66
CA ILE A 106 5.19 -2.69 -13.41
C ILE A 106 6.19 -1.77 -14.09
N THR A 107 7.48 -2.03 -13.93
CA THR A 107 8.54 -1.23 -14.54
C THR A 107 9.79 -2.07 -14.81
N ARG A 108 10.68 -1.54 -15.69
CA ARG A 108 12.05 -2.02 -15.91
C ARG A 108 13.09 -0.99 -15.49
N ASP A 109 12.64 0.15 -14.99
CA ASP A 109 13.48 1.28 -14.61
C ASP A 109 13.64 1.35 -13.09
N LEU A 110 14.86 1.11 -12.60
CA LEU A 110 15.18 1.17 -11.18
C LEU A 110 14.96 2.58 -10.58
N ASP A 111 15.22 3.63 -11.37
CA ASP A 111 14.95 5.00 -10.92
C ASP A 111 13.44 5.25 -10.76
N GLN A 112 12.62 4.61 -11.59
CA GLN A 112 11.17 4.67 -11.43
C GLN A 112 10.71 3.98 -10.14
N VAL A 113 11.35 2.89 -9.72
CA VAL A 113 11.09 2.25 -8.42
C VAL A 113 11.30 3.24 -7.28
N CYS A 114 12.44 3.93 -7.28
CA CYS A 114 12.76 4.94 -6.26
C CYS A 114 11.73 6.09 -6.29
N ARG A 115 11.46 6.63 -7.49
CA ARG A 115 10.48 7.71 -7.67
C ARG A 115 9.08 7.33 -7.20
N GLU A 116 8.63 6.10 -7.43
CA GLU A 116 7.31 5.63 -6.98
C GLU A 116 7.22 5.63 -5.45
N ILE A 117 8.21 5.08 -4.77
CA ILE A 117 8.26 5.03 -3.31
C ILE A 117 8.32 6.46 -2.72
N GLU A 118 9.18 7.32 -3.24
CA GLU A 118 9.31 8.71 -2.79
C GLU A 118 8.01 9.51 -3.03
N THR A 119 7.37 9.31 -4.18
CA THR A 119 6.12 9.98 -4.55
C THR A 119 4.99 9.53 -3.64
N PHE A 120 4.87 8.24 -3.37
CA PHE A 120 3.84 7.71 -2.47
C PHE A 120 3.94 8.31 -1.07
N TYR A 121 5.13 8.51 -0.55
CA TYR A 121 5.35 9.08 0.78
C TYR A 121 5.68 10.59 0.76
N ARG A 122 5.43 11.29 -0.33
CA ARG A 122 5.75 12.72 -0.45
C ARG A 122 4.95 13.58 0.53
N ARG A 123 3.64 13.30 0.67
CA ARG A 123 2.73 13.94 1.63
C ARG A 123 2.09 12.94 2.57
N PHE A 124 1.67 11.80 2.05
CA PHE A 124 1.10 10.73 2.85
C PHE A 124 2.14 10.21 3.86
N HIS A 125 1.72 10.09 5.12
CA HIS A 125 2.52 9.48 6.18
C HIS A 125 1.97 8.09 6.53
N SER A 126 0.74 8.03 6.96
CA SER A 126 0.07 6.81 7.41
C SER A 126 -1.44 7.00 7.41
N LEU A 127 -2.16 5.94 7.68
CA LEU A 127 -3.61 6.01 7.89
C LEU A 127 -4.02 5.27 9.16
N ARG A 128 -5.15 5.67 9.74
CA ARG A 128 -5.74 5.03 10.91
C ARG A 128 -7.26 5.09 10.84
N TYR A 129 -7.91 4.00 11.25
CA TYR A 129 -9.35 4.01 11.49
C TYR A 129 -9.65 4.42 12.93
N VAL A 130 -10.58 5.35 13.09
CA VAL A 130 -11.07 5.87 14.38
C VAL A 130 -12.60 5.71 14.45
N GLU A 131 -13.21 6.08 15.59
CA GLU A 131 -14.66 6.03 15.79
C GLU A 131 -15.26 4.65 15.49
N ARG A 132 -14.63 3.59 16.01
CA ARG A 132 -15.01 2.19 15.75
C ARG A 132 -14.99 1.85 14.25
N ARG A 133 -13.97 2.33 13.53
CA ARG A 133 -13.73 2.16 12.09
C ARG A 133 -14.74 2.89 11.17
N ARG A 134 -15.54 3.83 11.66
CA ARG A 134 -16.43 4.63 10.81
C ARG A 134 -15.69 5.73 10.05
N THR A 135 -14.63 6.25 10.65
CA THR A 135 -13.82 7.32 10.06
C THR A 135 -12.43 6.82 9.74
N LEU A 136 -12.01 7.00 8.49
CA LEU A 136 -10.62 6.83 8.05
C LEU A 136 -9.90 8.17 8.17
N VAL A 137 -8.74 8.17 8.80
CA VAL A 137 -7.86 9.34 8.91
C VAL A 137 -6.60 9.10 8.09
N LEU A 138 -6.32 9.96 7.13
CA LEU A 138 -5.04 10.04 6.43
C LEU A 138 -4.17 11.07 7.11
N ARG A 139 -3.03 10.68 7.65
CA ARG A 139 -2.02 11.57 8.25
C ARG A 139 -1.04 11.99 7.17
N LEU A 140 -0.70 13.25 7.15
CA LEU A 140 0.12 13.85 6.10
C LEU A 140 1.38 14.47 6.70
N LYS A 141 2.51 14.33 6.01
CA LYS A 141 3.76 15.03 6.35
C LYS A 141 3.65 16.54 6.08
N LYS A 142 2.80 16.92 5.12
CA LYS A 142 2.52 18.31 4.73
C LYS A 142 1.06 18.44 4.34
N GLY A 143 0.39 19.47 4.85
CA GLY A 143 -1.00 19.77 4.52
C GLY A 143 -1.21 20.11 3.04
N ILE A 144 -2.46 20.07 2.60
CA ILE A 144 -2.91 20.43 1.25
C ILE A 144 -3.81 21.67 1.30
N SER A 145 -3.99 22.34 0.16
CA SER A 145 -4.86 23.54 0.04
C SER A 145 -6.35 23.20 0.18
N GLU A 146 -7.21 24.18 0.40
CA GLU A 146 -8.68 23.98 0.40
C GLU A 146 -9.19 23.61 -0.99
N ASP A 147 -8.58 24.18 -2.04
CA ASP A 147 -8.91 23.83 -3.42
C ASP A 147 -8.60 22.35 -3.70
N ALA A 148 -7.47 21.85 -3.21
CA ALA A 148 -7.14 20.44 -3.32
C ALA A 148 -8.16 19.56 -2.60
N VAL A 149 -8.60 19.91 -1.38
CA VAL A 149 -9.67 19.19 -0.67
C VAL A 149 -10.98 19.19 -1.47
N THR A 150 -11.32 20.32 -2.07
CA THR A 150 -12.52 20.44 -2.92
C THR A 150 -12.44 19.52 -4.15
N MET A 151 -11.27 19.45 -4.81
CA MET A 151 -11.05 18.52 -5.93
C MET A 151 -11.14 17.06 -5.50
N LEU A 152 -10.52 16.70 -4.38
CA LEU A 152 -10.61 15.33 -3.85
C LEU A 152 -12.05 14.93 -3.53
N ASN A 153 -12.84 15.82 -2.95
CA ASN A 153 -14.25 15.55 -2.68
C ASN A 153 -15.07 15.27 -3.95
N ARG A 154 -14.74 15.96 -5.03
CA ARG A 154 -15.42 15.76 -6.34
C ARG A 154 -14.98 14.46 -7.01
N GLU A 155 -13.68 14.12 -6.92
CA GLU A 155 -13.10 12.98 -7.61
C GLU A 155 -13.38 11.66 -6.90
N PHE A 156 -13.49 11.67 -5.55
CA PHE A 156 -13.60 10.50 -4.70
C PHE A 156 -14.90 10.44 -3.89
N GLU A 157 -15.98 11.07 -4.39
CA GLU A 157 -17.31 10.97 -3.79
C GLU A 157 -17.82 9.51 -3.74
N ASP A 158 -17.45 8.73 -4.74
CA ASP A 158 -17.85 7.34 -4.94
C ASP A 158 -17.42 6.38 -3.83
N ILE A 159 -16.39 6.73 -3.06
CA ILE A 159 -15.89 5.89 -1.94
C ILE A 159 -16.33 6.37 -0.56
N LEU A 160 -17.17 7.40 -0.50
CA LEU A 160 -17.69 7.94 0.76
C LEU A 160 -19.05 7.31 1.09
N THR A 161 -19.21 6.79 2.31
CA THR A 161 -20.50 6.32 2.80
C THR A 161 -21.40 7.47 3.22
N GLU A 162 -20.82 8.59 3.66
CA GLU A 162 -21.49 9.82 4.06
C GLU A 162 -20.51 11.00 4.14
N GLY A 163 -21.04 12.21 4.14
CA GLY A 163 -20.27 13.44 4.38
C GLY A 163 -19.26 13.76 3.28
N GLN A 164 -18.12 14.29 3.69
CA GLN A 164 -17.06 14.77 2.79
C GLN A 164 -15.68 14.49 3.37
N ILE A 165 -14.66 14.47 2.51
CA ILE A 165 -13.25 14.53 2.90
C ILE A 165 -13.00 15.91 3.51
N ARG A 166 -12.50 15.96 4.73
CA ARG A 166 -12.27 17.20 5.47
C ARG A 166 -10.95 17.20 6.22
N LYS A 167 -10.37 18.37 6.39
CA LYS A 167 -9.24 18.55 7.33
C LYS A 167 -9.72 18.40 8.76
N CYS A 168 -8.89 17.82 9.62
CA CYS A 168 -9.21 17.66 11.04
C CYS A 168 -7.95 17.70 11.91
N HIS A 169 -8.15 17.79 13.22
CA HIS A 169 -7.13 17.57 14.24
C HIS A 169 -7.04 16.08 14.60
N ALA A 170 -6.06 15.73 15.43
CA ALA A 170 -5.93 14.38 15.96
C ALA A 170 -7.19 13.98 16.76
N PHE A 171 -7.61 12.72 16.58
CA PHE A 171 -8.70 12.14 17.35
C PHE A 171 -8.21 11.60 18.71
N PRO A 172 -9.07 11.48 19.72
CA PRO A 172 -8.68 10.90 21.02
C PRO A 172 -8.07 9.50 20.91
N GLU A 173 -8.54 8.68 19.95
CA GLU A 173 -8.02 7.35 19.69
C GLU A 173 -6.59 7.32 19.14
N GLU A 174 -5.99 8.48 18.85
CA GLU A 174 -4.62 8.62 18.37
C GLU A 174 -3.64 9.04 19.50
N GLU A 175 -4.07 9.08 20.77
CA GLU A 175 -3.24 9.47 21.91
C GLU A 175 -2.10 8.49 22.19
N ASP A 176 -2.16 7.26 21.69
CA ASP A 176 -1.12 6.25 21.75
C ASP A 176 0.08 6.51 20.80
N GLU A 177 -0.04 7.49 19.88
CA GLU A 177 1.00 7.90 18.93
C GLU A 177 1.26 9.43 19.04
N PRO A 178 1.74 9.92 20.21
CA PRO A 178 1.85 11.36 20.49
C PRO A 178 2.81 12.08 19.54
N GLU A 179 3.81 11.39 18.98
CA GLU A 179 4.76 11.92 18.01
C GLU A 179 4.11 12.28 16.67
N LEU A 180 2.93 11.72 16.37
CA LEU A 180 2.18 12.01 15.14
C LEU A 180 1.10 13.08 15.35
N ARG A 181 0.96 13.63 16.56
CA ARG A 181 -0.14 14.53 16.94
C ARG A 181 -0.24 15.78 16.06
N ASP A 182 0.89 16.35 15.69
CA ASP A 182 0.95 17.61 14.95
C ASP A 182 0.87 17.44 13.43
N LEU A 183 0.80 16.20 12.92
CA LEU A 183 0.65 15.96 11.50
C LEU A 183 -0.71 16.49 11.00
N PRO A 184 -0.74 17.18 9.83
CA PRO A 184 -1.98 17.49 9.14
C PRO A 184 -2.78 16.22 8.82
N ARG A 185 -4.10 16.30 8.82
CA ARG A 185 -4.99 15.15 8.63
C ARG A 185 -6.12 15.46 7.66
N LEU A 186 -6.53 14.40 6.95
CA LEU A 186 -7.80 14.32 6.24
C LEU A 186 -8.64 13.20 6.86
N ALA A 187 -9.89 13.49 7.17
CA ALA A 187 -10.84 12.50 7.66
C ALA A 187 -11.95 12.28 6.63
N LEU A 188 -12.36 11.03 6.43
CA LEU A 188 -13.42 10.63 5.53
C LEU A 188 -14.16 9.39 6.05
N ALA A 189 -15.45 9.28 5.74
CA ALA A 189 -16.25 8.08 5.97
C ALA A 189 -16.06 7.11 4.79
N PHE A 190 -14.94 6.39 4.79
CA PHE A 190 -14.55 5.45 3.73
C PHE A 190 -15.38 4.18 3.79
N ASP A 191 -15.81 3.65 2.66
CA ASP A 191 -16.68 2.46 2.55
C ASP A 191 -16.00 1.13 2.91
N GLN A 192 -14.68 1.11 3.05
CA GLN A 192 -13.84 -0.05 3.39
C GLN A 192 -13.88 -1.19 2.34
N VAL A 193 -14.37 -0.92 1.15
CA VAL A 193 -14.49 -1.88 0.05
C VAL A 193 -13.56 -1.51 -1.11
N HIS A 194 -13.60 -0.25 -1.56
CA HIS A 194 -12.88 0.19 -2.75
C HIS A 194 -11.43 0.60 -2.45
N ASN A 195 -10.61 -0.36 -1.98
CA ASN A 195 -9.22 -0.07 -1.57
C ASN A 195 -8.31 0.32 -2.74
N GLY A 196 -8.59 -0.09 -3.98
CA GLY A 196 -7.92 0.44 -5.18
C GLY A 196 -8.18 1.95 -5.35
N ARG A 197 -9.41 2.42 -5.14
CA ARG A 197 -9.75 3.84 -5.13
C ARG A 197 -9.10 4.59 -3.96
N LEU A 198 -8.99 3.96 -2.79
CA LEU A 198 -8.24 4.53 -1.66
C LEU A 198 -6.76 4.74 -2.03
N ARG A 199 -6.13 3.80 -2.75
CA ARG A 199 -4.78 4.00 -3.28
C ARG A 199 -4.73 5.19 -4.21
N GLN A 200 -5.68 5.34 -5.14
CA GLN A 200 -5.77 6.48 -6.03
C GLN A 200 -5.96 7.81 -5.28
N LEU A 201 -6.76 7.83 -4.20
CA LEU A 201 -6.92 9.00 -3.32
C LEU A 201 -5.58 9.40 -2.68
N ILE A 202 -4.80 8.43 -2.15
CA ILE A 202 -3.48 8.68 -1.58
C ILE A 202 -2.55 9.27 -2.65
N ASP A 203 -2.56 8.73 -3.86
CA ASP A 203 -1.77 9.26 -4.97
C ASP A 203 -2.19 10.67 -5.38
N ALA A 204 -3.48 10.99 -5.38
CA ALA A 204 -4.01 12.34 -5.63
C ALA A 204 -3.57 13.33 -4.54
N VAL A 205 -3.64 12.94 -3.26
CA VAL A 205 -3.11 13.72 -2.14
C VAL A 205 -1.61 14.00 -2.32
N ASN A 206 -0.84 13.01 -2.74
CA ASN A 206 0.61 13.18 -2.96
C ASN A 206 0.94 14.11 -4.14
N ARG A 207 0.07 14.20 -5.16
CA ARG A 207 0.21 15.10 -6.30
C ARG A 207 -0.32 16.52 -6.05
N SER A 208 -1.17 16.73 -5.03
CA SER A 208 -1.77 18.04 -4.74
C SER A 208 -0.72 19.07 -4.28
N HIS A 209 -1.03 20.34 -4.40
CA HIS A 209 -0.19 21.47 -4.01
C HIS A 209 -0.66 22.12 -2.70
#